data_2c817b93babb867dd2e4f823993415fb
#
_entry.id   2c817b93babb867dd2e4f823993415fb
#
_cell.length_a   1.000
_cell.length_b   1.000
_cell.length_c   1.000
_cell.angle_alpha   90.00
_cell.angle_beta   90.00
_cell.angle_gamma   90.00
#
_symmetry.space_group_name_H-M   'P 1'
#
loop_
_entity.id
_entity.type
_entity.pdbx_description
1 polymer ?
#
loop_
_entity_poly.entity_id
_entity_poly.type
_entity_poly.pdbx_seq_one_letter_code
_entity_poly.pdbx_strand_id
1 'polypeptide(L)'
;MPAGTVFFERFFMSYEEMKARFAASAFRSRFKLTRAERAYLADRGWEVIRSQAAQIVLERLAPAFPLNDGRQTPMRGHPVFKAQHATATCCRGCLAKWHGIAPGHALSDPEQSYVTEMIMGWLRDRAGDLSEFPRTPDLFGGTF
;
A
#
# COMPACT_ATOMS: atom_id res chain seq x y z
N MET A 1 -8.96 16.56 -25.77
CA MET A 1 -8.63 15.78 -24.59
C MET A 1 -9.90 15.28 -23.92
N PRO A 2 -9.97 14.01 -23.65
CA PRO A 2 -11.14 13.51 -22.96
C PRO A 2 -11.28 14.12 -21.59
N ALA A 3 -12.46 14.60 -21.27
CA ALA A 3 -12.73 15.18 -19.97
C ALA A 3 -12.42 14.21 -18.82
N GLY A 4 -12.59 12.92 -19.08
CA GLY A 4 -12.31 11.89 -18.09
C GLY A 4 -10.84 11.80 -17.70
N THR A 5 -9.90 12.10 -18.58
CA THR A 5 -8.47 12.06 -18.27
C THR A 5 -8.11 13.19 -17.30
N VAL A 6 -8.60 14.38 -17.53
CA VAL A 6 -8.34 15.52 -16.64
C VAL A 6 -8.98 15.29 -15.27
N PHE A 7 -10.20 14.80 -15.28
CA PHE A 7 -10.91 14.50 -14.04
C PHE A 7 -10.16 13.43 -13.24
N PHE A 8 -9.66 12.39 -13.91
CA PHE A 8 -8.95 11.30 -13.29
C PHE A 8 -7.67 11.78 -12.61
N GLU A 9 -6.89 12.64 -13.28
CA GLU A 9 -5.66 13.19 -12.72
C GLU A 9 -5.94 14.05 -11.49
N ARG A 10 -7.07 14.73 -11.44
CA ARG A 10 -7.46 15.54 -10.27
C ARG A 10 -7.95 14.67 -9.12
N PHE A 11 -8.45 13.49 -9.42
CA PHE A 11 -9.05 12.61 -8.43
C PHE A 11 -8.00 11.82 -7.66
N PHE A 12 -6.98 11.33 -8.36
CA PHE A 12 -5.95 10.52 -7.74
C PHE A 12 -4.71 11.36 -7.45
N MET A 13 -4.40 11.47 -6.16
CA MET A 13 -3.20 12.15 -5.70
C MET A 13 -2.08 11.11 -5.52
N SER A 14 -0.82 11.54 -5.66
CA SER A 14 0.31 10.66 -5.40
C SER A 14 0.55 10.50 -3.90
N TYR A 15 1.33 9.47 -3.53
CA TYR A 15 1.78 9.33 -2.16
C TYR A 15 2.52 10.59 -1.69
N GLU A 16 3.39 11.15 -2.53
CA GLU A 16 4.14 12.35 -2.17
C GLU A 16 3.22 13.53 -1.82
N GLU A 17 2.09 13.64 -2.52
CA GLU A 17 1.12 14.68 -2.25
C GLU A 17 0.32 14.41 -0.97
N MET A 18 0.14 13.15 -0.60
CA MET A 18 -0.67 12.75 0.55
C MET A 18 0.11 12.61 1.84
N LYS A 19 1.43 12.41 1.78
CA LYS A 19 2.19 11.98 2.95
C LYS A 19 2.15 12.97 4.12
N ALA A 20 2.04 14.25 3.85
CA ALA A 20 1.94 15.25 4.91
C ALA A 20 0.65 15.08 5.73
N ARG A 21 -0.44 14.70 5.06
CA ARG A 21 -1.72 14.43 5.74
C ARG A 21 -1.60 13.22 6.67
N PHE A 22 -0.94 12.16 6.20
CA PHE A 22 -0.72 10.97 7.02
C PHE A 22 0.17 11.30 8.22
N ALA A 23 1.22 12.08 8.00
CA ALA A 23 2.14 12.47 9.06
C ALA A 23 1.46 13.35 10.12
N ALA A 24 0.44 14.10 9.75
CA ALA A 24 -0.31 14.94 10.68
C ALA A 24 -1.32 14.16 11.53
N SER A 25 -1.61 12.91 11.18
CA SER A 25 -2.54 12.07 11.91
C SER A 25 -1.82 11.35 13.05
N ALA A 26 -2.32 11.47 14.27
CA ALA A 26 -1.73 10.79 15.42
C ALA A 26 -1.73 9.26 15.23
N PHE A 27 -2.81 8.72 14.69
CA PHE A 27 -2.90 7.29 14.44
C PHE A 27 -2.01 6.85 13.28
N ARG A 28 -2.11 7.54 12.13
CA ARG A 28 -1.40 7.12 10.92
C ARG A 28 0.13 7.29 11.04
N SER A 29 0.56 8.33 11.72
CA SER A 29 1.98 8.67 11.82
C SER A 29 2.77 7.73 12.72
N ARG A 30 2.12 6.92 13.53
CA ARG A 30 2.83 6.05 14.49
C ARG A 30 3.38 4.77 13.88
N PHE A 31 2.96 4.42 12.66
CA PHE A 31 3.42 3.19 12.04
C PHE A 31 4.86 3.32 11.56
N LYS A 32 5.65 2.30 11.86
CA LYS A 32 7.08 2.24 11.50
C LYS A 32 7.43 0.81 11.12
N LEU A 33 8.42 0.69 10.25
CA LEU A 33 8.93 -0.63 9.86
C LEU A 33 9.97 -1.07 10.89
N THR A 34 9.84 -2.29 11.38
CA THR A 34 10.86 -2.92 12.22
C THR A 34 12.06 -3.33 11.37
N ARG A 35 13.17 -3.64 12.03
CA ARG A 35 14.34 -4.16 11.33
C ARG A 35 14.00 -5.44 10.56
N ALA A 36 13.23 -6.34 11.16
CA ALA A 36 12.82 -7.59 10.50
C ALA A 36 11.97 -7.32 9.27
N GLU A 37 11.09 -6.33 9.33
CA GLU A 37 10.26 -5.96 8.18
C GLU A 37 11.11 -5.35 7.07
N ARG A 38 12.08 -4.51 7.41
CA ARG A 38 13.02 -3.96 6.43
C ARG A 38 13.85 -5.07 5.78
N ALA A 39 14.31 -6.03 6.57
CA ALA A 39 15.04 -7.19 6.05
C ALA A 39 14.17 -8.00 5.09
N TYR A 40 12.90 -8.18 5.41
CA TYR A 40 11.95 -8.86 4.53
C TYR A 40 11.80 -8.14 3.20
N LEU A 41 11.64 -6.81 3.23
CA LEU A 41 11.53 -6.01 2.01
C LEU A 41 12.79 -6.15 1.15
N ALA A 42 13.96 -6.11 1.78
CA ALA A 42 15.23 -6.24 1.07
C ALA A 42 15.37 -7.62 0.42
N ASP A 43 14.99 -8.66 1.15
CA ASP A 43 15.10 -10.02 0.65
C ASP A 43 14.16 -10.29 -0.53
N ARG A 44 12.91 -9.86 -0.44
CA ARG A 44 11.92 -10.09 -1.48
C ARG A 44 12.11 -9.19 -2.71
N GLY A 45 12.54 -7.97 -2.49
CA GLY A 45 12.66 -6.97 -3.56
C GLY A 45 11.33 -6.30 -3.89
N TRP A 46 11.42 -5.11 -4.47
CA TRP A 46 10.24 -4.27 -4.67
C TRP A 46 9.20 -4.86 -5.63
N GLU A 47 9.62 -5.60 -6.64
CA GLU A 47 8.66 -6.22 -7.57
C GLU A 47 7.78 -7.27 -6.88
N VAL A 48 8.40 -8.10 -6.05
CA VAL A 48 7.65 -9.12 -5.30
C VAL A 48 6.73 -8.47 -4.29
N ILE A 49 7.21 -7.45 -3.59
CA ILE A 49 6.39 -6.73 -2.61
C ILE A 49 5.20 -6.05 -3.30
N ARG A 50 5.41 -5.46 -4.47
CA ARG A 50 4.30 -4.86 -5.23
C ARG A 50 3.24 -5.92 -5.59
N SER A 51 3.68 -7.08 -6.03
CA SER A 51 2.79 -8.18 -6.36
C SER A 51 1.98 -8.62 -5.13
N GLN A 52 2.63 -8.72 -3.98
CA GLN A 52 1.96 -9.06 -2.73
C GLN A 52 0.95 -7.99 -2.34
N ALA A 53 1.33 -6.73 -2.45
CA ALA A 53 0.42 -5.61 -2.15
C ALA A 53 -0.81 -5.64 -3.07
N ALA A 54 -0.59 -5.81 -4.37
CA ALA A 54 -1.68 -5.86 -5.34
C ALA A 54 -2.63 -7.02 -5.05
N GLN A 55 -2.10 -8.17 -4.67
CA GLN A 55 -2.92 -9.34 -4.34
C GLN A 55 -3.74 -9.11 -3.07
N ILE A 56 -3.14 -8.52 -2.06
CA ILE A 56 -3.84 -8.18 -0.81
C ILE A 56 -4.97 -7.19 -1.10
N VAL A 57 -4.70 -6.17 -1.90
CA VAL A 57 -5.71 -5.18 -2.29
C VAL A 57 -6.86 -5.86 -3.03
N LEU A 58 -6.53 -6.70 -4.01
CA LEU A 58 -7.54 -7.39 -4.81
C LEU A 58 -8.45 -8.27 -3.95
N GLU A 59 -7.87 -9.02 -3.03
CA GLU A 59 -8.62 -9.99 -2.24
C GLU A 59 -9.37 -9.39 -1.06
N ARG A 60 -8.76 -8.41 -0.39
CA ARG A 60 -9.30 -7.93 0.89
C ARG A 60 -9.98 -6.58 0.83
N LEU A 61 -9.68 -5.79 -0.19
CA LEU A 61 -10.19 -4.41 -0.25
C LEU A 61 -11.07 -4.16 -1.47
N ALA A 62 -10.73 -4.75 -2.61
CA ALA A 62 -11.37 -4.45 -3.88
C ALA A 62 -12.84 -4.89 -4.00
N PRO A 63 -13.30 -5.97 -3.36
CA PRO A 63 -14.72 -6.33 -3.47
C PRO A 63 -15.62 -5.18 -3.03
N ALA A 64 -16.81 -5.09 -3.66
CA ALA A 64 -17.78 -4.05 -3.32
C ALA A 64 -18.14 -4.05 -1.83
N PHE A 65 -18.21 -5.24 -1.24
CA PHE A 65 -18.49 -5.43 0.17
C PHE A 65 -17.49 -6.44 0.74
N PRO A 66 -16.29 -5.96 1.12
CA PRO A 66 -15.26 -6.86 1.62
C PRO A 66 -15.71 -7.57 2.90
N LEU A 67 -15.25 -8.81 3.07
CA LEU A 67 -15.47 -9.52 4.32
C LEU A 67 -14.81 -8.76 5.47
N ASN A 68 -15.54 -8.64 6.58
CA ASN A 68 -15.06 -7.98 7.78
C ASN A 68 -14.58 -6.52 7.52
N ASP A 69 -15.30 -5.79 6.66
CA ASP A 69 -14.91 -4.43 6.32
C ASP A 69 -14.78 -3.57 7.58
N GLY A 70 -13.63 -2.92 7.70
CA GLY A 70 -13.23 -2.20 8.90
C GLY A 70 -12.27 -2.99 9.78
N ARG A 71 -12.14 -4.30 9.58
CA ARG A 71 -11.27 -5.18 10.36
C ARG A 71 -10.46 -6.14 9.49
N GLN A 72 -10.50 -5.99 8.17
CA GLN A 72 -9.87 -6.94 7.26
C GLN A 72 -8.34 -6.85 7.26
N THR A 73 -7.78 -5.74 7.69
CA THR A 73 -6.33 -5.53 7.66
C THR A 73 -5.74 -5.65 9.06
N PRO A 74 -4.92 -6.68 9.32
CA PRO A 74 -4.23 -6.80 10.60
C PRO A 74 -3.33 -5.61 10.88
N MET A 75 -3.07 -5.35 12.16
CA MET A 75 -2.19 -4.24 12.57
C MET A 75 -0.72 -4.57 12.35
N ARG A 76 -0.37 -5.86 12.20
CA ARG A 76 0.99 -6.33 12.00
C ARG A 76 0.96 -7.71 11.33
N GLY A 77 2.12 -8.23 11.02
CA GLY A 77 2.24 -9.55 10.39
C GLY A 77 2.72 -9.48 8.95
N HIS A 78 2.66 -8.31 8.35
CA HIS A 78 3.21 -8.07 7.01
C HIS A 78 3.43 -6.57 6.85
N PRO A 79 4.56 -6.14 6.25
CA PRO A 79 4.78 -4.70 6.05
C PRO A 79 3.68 -4.01 5.24
N VAL A 80 3.06 -4.70 4.30
CA VAL A 80 1.92 -4.16 3.54
C VAL A 80 0.76 -3.79 4.45
N PHE A 81 0.47 -4.58 5.49
CA PHE A 81 -0.60 -4.25 6.43
C PHE A 81 -0.33 -2.93 7.16
N LYS A 82 0.92 -2.72 7.59
CA LYS A 82 1.29 -1.46 8.21
C LYS A 82 1.15 -0.29 7.23
N ALA A 83 1.58 -0.48 6.01
CA ALA A 83 1.45 0.53 4.97
C ALA A 83 -0.02 0.89 4.73
N GLN A 84 -0.91 -0.10 4.73
CA GLN A 84 -2.34 0.16 4.57
C GLN A 84 -2.90 1.03 5.69
N HIS A 85 -2.55 0.73 6.94
CA HIS A 85 -3.00 1.57 8.06
C HIS A 85 -2.39 2.97 7.99
N ALA A 86 -1.11 3.06 7.66
CA ALA A 86 -0.42 4.34 7.59
C ALA A 86 -0.94 5.25 6.47
N THR A 87 -1.44 4.66 5.39
CA THR A 87 -1.92 5.41 4.22
C THR A 87 -3.44 5.43 4.09
N ALA A 88 -4.16 4.97 5.10
CA ALA A 88 -5.62 4.95 5.12
C ALA A 88 -6.21 4.12 3.96
N THR A 89 -5.57 3.01 3.65
CA THR A 89 -6.04 2.06 2.64
C THR A 89 -6.37 0.70 3.27
N CYS A 90 -6.70 0.70 4.56
CA CYS A 90 -6.92 -0.51 5.33
C CYS A 90 -8.35 -1.02 5.26
N CYS A 91 -9.30 -0.19 4.88
CA CYS A 91 -10.71 -0.57 4.74
C CYS A 91 -11.42 0.41 3.81
N ARG A 92 -12.63 0.05 3.39
CA ARG A 92 -13.39 0.89 2.45
C ARG A 92 -13.82 2.21 3.08
N GLY A 93 -14.07 2.22 4.40
CA GLY A 93 -14.38 3.46 5.12
C GLY A 93 -13.22 4.45 5.11
N CYS A 94 -12.02 3.96 5.34
CA CYS A 94 -10.82 4.79 5.28
C CYS A 94 -10.55 5.28 3.86
N LEU A 95 -10.76 4.43 2.85
CA LEU A 95 -10.64 4.85 1.45
C LEU A 95 -11.60 5.99 1.12
N ALA A 96 -12.85 5.89 1.59
CA ALA A 96 -13.83 6.95 1.34
C ALA A 96 -13.41 8.24 2.01
N LYS A 97 -13.04 8.16 3.28
CA LYS A 97 -12.74 9.35 4.08
C LYS A 97 -11.46 10.06 3.65
N TRP A 98 -10.41 9.29 3.35
CA TRP A 98 -9.08 9.86 3.08
C TRP A 98 -8.80 10.05 1.59
N HIS A 99 -9.37 9.21 0.74
CA HIS A 99 -9.05 9.19 -0.69
C HIS A 99 -10.24 9.48 -1.60
N GLY A 100 -11.43 9.66 -1.03
CA GLY A 100 -12.61 9.98 -1.82
C GLY A 100 -13.10 8.85 -2.71
N ILE A 101 -12.70 7.62 -2.45
CA ILE A 101 -13.17 6.45 -3.20
C ILE A 101 -14.38 5.88 -2.47
N ALA A 102 -15.56 6.03 -3.07
CA ALA A 102 -16.81 5.62 -2.44
C ALA A 102 -16.87 4.12 -2.19
N PRO A 103 -17.48 3.68 -1.08
CA PRO A 103 -17.72 2.26 -0.85
C PRO A 103 -18.88 1.76 -1.72
N GLY A 104 -19.10 0.44 -1.71
CA GLY A 104 -20.28 -0.14 -2.35
C GLY A 104 -20.12 -0.52 -3.82
N HIS A 105 -18.92 -0.33 -4.38
CA HIS A 105 -18.60 -0.81 -5.72
C HIS A 105 -17.28 -1.57 -5.67
N ALA A 106 -17.10 -2.54 -6.56
CA ALA A 106 -15.81 -3.21 -6.70
C ALA A 106 -14.79 -2.19 -7.21
N LEU A 107 -13.60 -2.17 -6.61
CA LEU A 107 -12.56 -1.25 -7.05
C LEU A 107 -12.19 -1.55 -8.51
N SER A 108 -12.16 -0.53 -9.34
CA SER A 108 -11.68 -0.63 -10.71
C SER A 108 -10.17 -0.90 -10.74
N ASP A 109 -9.66 -1.31 -11.89
CA ASP A 109 -8.21 -1.50 -12.04
C ASP A 109 -7.42 -0.23 -11.72
N PRO A 110 -7.82 0.96 -12.19
CA PRO A 110 -7.14 2.19 -11.79
C PRO A 110 -7.21 2.47 -10.29
N GLU A 111 -8.33 2.18 -9.66
CA GLU A 111 -8.48 2.36 -8.21
C GLU A 111 -7.57 1.41 -7.44
N GLN A 112 -7.48 0.16 -7.88
CA GLN A 112 -6.58 -0.82 -7.28
C GLN A 112 -5.11 -0.40 -7.45
N SER A 113 -4.75 0.09 -8.63
CA SER A 113 -3.41 0.61 -8.89
C SER A 113 -3.09 1.80 -8.00
N TYR A 114 -4.02 2.72 -7.85
CA TYR A 114 -3.86 3.87 -6.97
C TYR A 114 -3.56 3.43 -5.53
N VAL A 115 -4.34 2.49 -5.01
CA VAL A 115 -4.15 1.98 -3.65
C VAL A 115 -2.79 1.30 -3.53
N THR A 116 -2.44 0.47 -4.49
CA THR A 116 -1.14 -0.22 -4.50
C THR A 116 0.01 0.76 -4.50
N GLU A 117 -0.07 1.83 -5.31
CA GLU A 117 0.99 2.84 -5.35
C GLU A 117 1.08 3.63 -4.04
N MET A 118 -0.02 3.84 -3.37
CA MET A 118 -0.04 4.48 -2.06
C MET A 118 0.73 3.63 -1.05
N ILE A 119 0.45 2.32 -1.04
CA ILE A 119 1.15 1.35 -0.19
C ILE A 119 2.65 1.34 -0.50
N MET A 120 3.00 1.23 -1.78
CA MET A 120 4.40 1.16 -2.20
C MET A 120 5.16 2.44 -1.88
N GLY A 121 4.52 3.58 -2.03
CA GLY A 121 5.11 4.88 -1.69
C GLY A 121 5.52 4.94 -0.22
N TRP A 122 4.63 4.50 0.66
CA TRP A 122 4.93 4.49 2.09
C TRP A 122 6.04 3.50 2.43
N LEU A 123 5.99 2.31 1.84
CA LEU A 123 7.02 1.30 2.10
C LEU A 123 8.41 1.78 1.68
N ARG A 124 8.52 2.39 0.49
CA ARG A 124 9.81 2.92 0.02
C ARG A 124 10.31 4.07 0.89
N ASP A 125 9.40 4.95 1.26
CA ASP A 125 9.74 6.09 2.10
C ASP A 125 10.24 5.63 3.48
N ARG A 126 9.54 4.68 4.09
CA ARG A 126 9.88 4.20 5.44
C ARG A 126 11.00 3.19 5.47
N ALA A 127 11.20 2.46 4.39
CA ALA A 127 12.28 1.49 4.31
C ALA A 127 13.66 2.17 4.29
N GLY A 128 13.75 3.31 3.64
CA GLY A 128 15.02 3.99 3.48
C GLY A 128 16.01 3.14 2.68
N ASP A 129 17.27 3.26 3.01
CA ASP A 129 18.34 2.50 2.38
C ASP A 129 18.35 1.07 2.92
N LEU A 130 18.12 0.10 2.05
CA LEU A 130 18.10 -1.33 2.40
C LEU A 130 19.40 -2.06 2.07
N SER A 131 20.44 -1.34 1.65
CA SER A 131 21.70 -1.96 1.23
C SER A 131 22.42 -2.70 2.36
N GLU A 132 22.11 -2.38 3.61
CA GLU A 132 22.68 -3.09 4.76
C GLU A 132 22.19 -4.53 4.91
N PHE A 133 21.09 -4.88 4.21
CA PHE A 133 20.52 -6.22 4.30
C PHE A 133 20.95 -7.03 3.09
N PRO A 134 21.75 -8.10 3.27
CA PRO A 134 22.11 -8.95 2.14
C PRO A 134 20.91 -9.76 1.67
N ARG A 135 20.79 -9.92 0.36
CA ARG A 135 19.77 -10.79 -0.20
C ARG A 135 20.23 -12.23 -0.08
N THR A 136 19.28 -13.13 0.15
CA THR A 136 19.57 -14.55 0.20
C THR A 136 20.07 -14.99 -1.16
N PRO A 137 21.25 -15.67 -1.26
CA PRO A 137 21.72 -16.17 -2.53
C PRO A 137 20.75 -17.20 -3.10
N ASP A 138 20.65 -17.22 -4.41
CA ASP A 138 19.89 -18.25 -5.08
C ASP A 138 20.69 -19.54 -5.09
N LEU A 139 20.19 -20.53 -4.38
CA LEU A 139 20.88 -21.81 -4.23
C LEU A 139 20.81 -22.67 -5.49
N PHE A 140 20.02 -22.29 -6.47
CA PHE A 140 19.83 -23.09 -7.67
C PHE A 140 20.43 -22.43 -8.90
N GLY A 141 21.49 -21.72 -8.68
CA GLY A 141 22.27 -21.15 -9.76
C GLY A 141 21.67 -19.92 -10.33
N GLY A 142 20.82 -19.39 -9.59
CA GLY A 142 20.26 -18.35 -10.28
C GLY A 142 20.84 -17.08 -9.86
N THR A 143 21.53 -16.60 -10.50
CA THR A 143 21.49 -15.20 -10.54
C THR A 143 20.32 -14.86 -11.39
N PHE A 144 19.32 -14.80 -10.90
CA PHE A 144 18.17 -14.38 -11.65
C PHE A 144 18.16 -12.92 -11.94
#